data_65c8b909e90fea635b3b1d2f94d0e227
#
_entry.id   65c8b909e90fea635b3b1d2f94d0e227
#
_cell.length_a   1.000
_cell.length_b   1.000
_cell.length_c   1.000
_cell.angle_alpha   90.00
_cell.angle_beta   90.00
_cell.angle_gamma   90.00
#
_symmetry.space_group_name_H-M   'P 1'
#
loop_
_entity.id
_entity.type
_entity.pdbx_description
1 polymer ?
#
loop_
_entity_poly.entity_id
_entity_poly.type
_entity_poly.pdbx_seq_one_letter_code
_entity_poly.pdbx_strand_id
1 'polypeptide(L)'
;VSYFDELYARHEDPWGYTSRWYEQRKRALTLASLPEQRYASVLEIGASIGVLAEALADRADRLLAIDVSAAAVERAARRLAPREHVRVEHHDITRGVPAGPFDLVVLSEVGYYLGDALPGVLRSIRDALTPEGELVTVHWRHPIGGLVLDGDAVQAAVADLDLHRLARHEEEDVVLEVHAWDSRSVARRTGLM
;
A
#
# COMPACT_ATOMS: atom_id res chain seq x y z
N VAL A 1 13.53 0.93 20.25
CA VAL A 1 13.83 1.35 18.86
C VAL A 1 13.43 0.18 17.97
N SER A 2 12.57 0.39 16.98
CA SER A 2 12.14 -0.66 16.07
C SER A 2 13.27 -1.03 15.09
N TYR A 3 13.23 -2.25 14.54
CA TYR A 3 14.14 -2.67 13.47
C TYR A 3 14.19 -1.63 12.32
N PHE A 4 13.04 -1.08 11.95
CA PHE A 4 12.94 -0.07 10.90
C PHE A 4 13.60 1.26 11.28
N ASP A 5 13.46 1.71 12.52
CA ASP A 5 14.13 2.95 12.97
C ASP A 5 15.65 2.81 12.89
N GLU A 6 16.20 1.66 13.27
CA GLU A 6 17.64 1.40 13.12
C GLU A 6 18.08 1.37 11.67
N LEU A 7 17.28 0.78 10.80
CA LEU A 7 17.55 0.68 9.36
C LEU A 7 17.58 2.08 8.72
N TYR A 8 16.57 2.90 9.00
CA TYR A 8 16.50 4.28 8.52
C TYR A 8 17.54 5.19 9.16
N ALA A 9 17.98 4.94 10.39
CA ALA A 9 19.08 5.70 10.98
C ALA A 9 20.40 5.51 10.24
N ARG A 10 20.61 4.33 9.60
CA ARG A 10 21.85 3.98 8.89
C ARG A 10 21.81 4.31 7.40
N HIS A 11 20.61 4.30 6.79
CA HIS A 11 20.44 4.45 5.35
C HIS A 11 19.28 5.41 5.04
N GLU A 12 19.51 6.36 4.14
CA GLU A 12 18.45 7.31 3.71
C GLU A 12 17.38 6.64 2.87
N ASP A 13 17.75 5.70 2.01
CA ASP A 13 16.87 4.93 1.14
C ASP A 13 17.31 3.45 1.16
N PRO A 14 16.92 2.68 2.20
CA PRO A 14 17.45 1.33 2.42
C PRO A 14 17.16 0.37 1.26
N TRP A 15 16.07 0.55 0.57
CA TRP A 15 15.64 -0.31 -0.53
C TRP A 15 15.92 0.26 -1.92
N GLY A 16 16.37 1.51 -2.01
CA GLY A 16 16.68 2.17 -3.28
C GLY A 16 15.44 2.57 -4.08
N TYR A 17 14.36 2.96 -3.38
CA TYR A 17 13.10 3.41 -4.00
C TYR A 17 13.28 4.53 -5.00
N THR A 18 14.27 5.40 -4.77
CA THR A 18 14.54 6.55 -5.64
C THR A 18 15.43 6.23 -6.83
N SER A 19 16.23 5.15 -6.77
CA SER A 19 17.32 4.91 -7.72
C SER A 19 17.19 3.60 -8.51
N ARG A 20 16.63 2.54 -7.92
CA ARG A 20 16.56 1.24 -8.59
C ARG A 20 15.47 1.22 -9.65
N TRP A 21 15.81 0.75 -10.86
CA TRP A 21 14.86 0.55 -11.94
C TRP A 21 13.71 -0.39 -11.55
N TYR A 22 14.01 -1.46 -10.82
CA TYR A 22 13.01 -2.39 -10.29
C TYR A 22 11.91 -1.65 -9.49
N GLU A 23 12.30 -0.79 -8.57
CA GLU A 23 11.35 -0.03 -7.73
C GLU A 23 10.55 1.00 -8.52
N GLN A 24 11.19 1.67 -9.49
CA GLN A 24 10.51 2.59 -10.40
C GLN A 24 9.45 1.86 -11.23
N ARG A 25 9.81 0.69 -11.79
CA ARG A 25 8.92 -0.14 -12.58
C ARG A 25 7.76 -0.71 -11.75
N LYS A 26 8.03 -1.26 -10.57
CA LYS A 26 7.02 -1.79 -9.64
C LYS A 26 6.00 -0.69 -9.29
N ARG A 27 6.45 0.51 -8.97
CA ARG A 27 5.59 1.66 -8.72
C ARG A 27 4.74 2.03 -9.94
N ALA A 28 5.31 2.05 -11.14
CA ALA A 28 4.57 2.31 -12.36
C ALA A 28 3.48 1.26 -12.62
N LEU A 29 3.76 -0.03 -12.39
CA LEU A 29 2.79 -1.12 -12.47
C LEU A 29 1.67 -0.94 -11.43
N THR A 30 2.03 -0.58 -10.20
CA THR A 30 1.05 -0.30 -9.14
C THR A 30 0.08 0.81 -9.56
N LEU A 31 0.59 1.94 -10.02
CA LEU A 31 -0.24 3.05 -10.48
C LEU A 31 -1.09 2.72 -11.71
N ALA A 32 -0.55 1.95 -12.64
CA ALA A 32 -1.27 1.52 -13.85
C ALA A 32 -2.39 0.52 -13.55
N SER A 33 -2.28 -0.24 -12.45
CA SER A 33 -3.30 -1.22 -12.04
C SER A 33 -4.52 -0.59 -11.37
N LEU A 34 -4.41 0.66 -10.91
CA LEU A 34 -5.49 1.36 -10.20
C LEU A 34 -6.69 1.59 -11.14
N PRO A 35 -7.88 1.06 -10.82
CA PRO A 35 -9.06 1.15 -11.68
C PRO A 35 -9.56 2.57 -11.92
N GLU A 36 -9.52 3.42 -10.90
CA GLU A 36 -10.07 4.77 -11.01
C GLU A 36 -9.00 5.80 -11.38
N GLN A 37 -9.38 6.79 -12.14
CA GLN A 37 -8.49 7.89 -12.53
C GLN A 37 -8.08 8.74 -11.32
N ARG A 38 -9.00 8.91 -10.35
CA ARG A 38 -8.81 9.74 -9.16
C ARG A 38 -9.64 9.19 -7.99
N TYR A 39 -9.12 9.36 -6.79
CA TYR A 39 -9.73 8.90 -5.54
C TYR A 39 -9.94 10.08 -4.59
N ALA A 40 -11.11 10.16 -3.94
CA ALA A 40 -11.37 11.21 -2.97
C ALA A 40 -10.57 11.03 -1.67
N SER A 41 -10.33 9.78 -1.24
CA SER A 41 -9.60 9.47 -0.01
C SER A 41 -8.72 8.23 -0.18
N VAL A 42 -7.42 8.39 0.02
CA VAL A 42 -6.41 7.33 -0.13
C VAL A 42 -5.69 7.10 1.20
N LEU A 43 -5.48 5.84 1.55
CA LEU A 43 -4.58 5.42 2.63
C LEU A 43 -3.43 4.61 2.04
N GLU A 44 -2.20 5.02 2.29
CA GLU A 44 -1.00 4.21 2.04
C GLU A 44 -0.43 3.71 3.37
N ILE A 45 -0.29 2.39 3.50
CA ILE A 45 0.24 1.71 4.68
C ILE A 45 1.69 1.31 4.40
N GLY A 46 2.61 1.76 5.26
CA GLY A 46 4.04 1.52 5.09
C GLY A 46 4.67 2.46 4.06
N ALA A 47 4.38 3.75 4.16
CA ALA A 47 4.79 4.74 3.17
C ALA A 47 6.31 4.95 3.06
N SER A 48 7.10 4.43 4.01
CA SER A 48 8.55 4.57 4.00
C SER A 48 8.96 6.05 3.86
N ILE A 49 9.81 6.36 2.90
CA ILE A 49 10.28 7.73 2.62
C ILE A 49 9.34 8.50 1.66
N GLY A 50 8.12 8.00 1.43
CA GLY A 50 7.05 8.70 0.71
C GLY A 50 7.14 8.68 -0.82
N VAL A 51 7.92 7.78 -1.43
CA VAL A 51 8.10 7.76 -2.89
C VAL A 51 6.85 7.30 -3.64
N LEU A 52 6.14 6.27 -3.13
CA LEU A 52 4.86 5.86 -3.72
C LEU A 52 3.75 6.85 -3.36
N ALA A 53 3.74 7.38 -2.11
CA ALA A 53 2.82 8.44 -1.69
C ALA A 53 2.86 9.67 -2.62
N GLU A 54 4.07 10.09 -3.03
CA GLU A 54 4.25 11.22 -3.94
C GLU A 54 3.55 10.98 -5.29
N ALA A 55 3.63 9.78 -5.82
CA ALA A 55 2.97 9.41 -7.07
C ALA A 55 1.45 9.21 -6.90
N LEU A 56 1.00 8.66 -5.76
CA LEU A 56 -0.41 8.52 -5.43
C LEU A 56 -1.09 9.88 -5.22
N ALA A 57 -0.35 10.87 -4.70
CA ALA A 57 -0.87 12.21 -4.45
C ALA A 57 -1.40 12.89 -5.72
N ASP A 58 -0.86 12.59 -6.90
CA ASP A 58 -1.36 13.12 -8.18
C ASP A 58 -2.75 12.56 -8.53
N ARG A 59 -3.17 11.47 -7.89
CA ARG A 59 -4.44 10.77 -8.12
C ARG A 59 -5.37 10.78 -6.91
N ALA A 60 -5.08 11.60 -5.90
CA ALA A 60 -5.85 11.70 -4.67
C ALA A 60 -6.35 13.12 -4.43
N ASP A 61 -7.57 13.27 -3.86
CA ASP A 61 -8.02 14.53 -3.29
C ASP A 61 -7.49 14.70 -1.86
N ARG A 62 -7.37 13.59 -1.14
CA ARG A 62 -6.73 13.49 0.18
C ARG A 62 -5.94 12.19 0.26
N LEU A 63 -4.73 12.27 0.73
CA LEU A 63 -3.87 11.10 0.97
C LEU A 63 -3.39 11.10 2.42
N LEU A 64 -3.63 9.99 3.11
CA LEU A 64 -2.99 9.68 4.38
C LEU A 64 -1.91 8.61 4.15
N ALA A 65 -0.67 8.96 4.41
CA ALA A 65 0.48 8.06 4.33
C ALA A 65 0.94 7.73 5.75
N ILE A 66 0.98 6.46 6.11
CA ILE A 66 1.38 6.02 7.46
C ILE A 66 2.60 5.11 7.41
N ASP A 67 3.44 5.22 8.45
CA ASP A 67 4.55 4.30 8.66
C ASP A 67 4.80 4.10 10.16
N VAL A 68 5.32 2.92 10.52
CA VAL A 68 5.66 2.57 11.89
C VAL A 68 7.00 3.17 12.35
N SER A 69 7.83 3.61 11.42
CA SER A 69 9.11 4.27 11.71
C SER A 69 8.97 5.78 11.73
N ALA A 70 9.29 6.38 12.89
CA ALA A 70 9.30 7.84 13.02
C ALA A 70 10.33 8.50 12.07
N ALA A 71 11.46 7.84 11.82
CA ALA A 71 12.48 8.34 10.90
C ALA A 71 12.01 8.31 9.44
N ALA A 72 11.24 7.29 9.03
CA ALA A 72 10.61 7.22 7.71
C ALA A 72 9.57 8.33 7.56
N VAL A 73 8.68 8.49 8.53
CA VAL A 73 7.65 9.54 8.57
C VAL A 73 8.24 10.93 8.39
N GLU A 74 9.33 11.24 9.11
CA GLU A 74 10.00 12.54 8.98
C GLU A 74 10.51 12.79 7.56
N ARG A 75 11.06 11.77 6.89
CA ARG A 75 11.55 11.89 5.51
C ARG A 75 10.40 12.01 4.51
N ALA A 76 9.36 11.20 4.68
CA ALA A 76 8.16 11.28 3.86
C ALA A 76 7.49 12.65 4.00
N ALA A 77 7.37 13.19 5.21
CA ALA A 77 6.81 14.51 5.46
C ALA A 77 7.62 15.61 4.76
N ARG A 78 8.96 15.55 4.77
CA ARG A 78 9.79 16.49 4.01
C ARG A 78 9.58 16.39 2.50
N ARG A 79 9.50 15.17 1.96
CA ARG A 79 9.25 14.92 0.52
C ARG A 79 7.90 15.46 0.09
N LEU A 80 6.88 15.24 0.90
CA LEU A 80 5.49 15.53 0.59
C LEU A 80 5.04 16.92 1.03
N ALA A 81 5.91 17.72 1.66
CA ALA A 81 5.62 19.07 2.14
C ALA A 81 4.96 20.00 1.09
N PRO A 82 5.30 19.93 -0.23
CA PRO A 82 4.63 20.73 -1.26
C PRO A 82 3.19 20.29 -1.57
N ARG A 83 2.72 19.16 -1.03
CA ARG A 83 1.42 18.55 -1.33
C ARG A 83 0.45 18.79 -0.15
N GLU A 84 -0.25 19.91 -0.12
CA GLU A 84 -1.13 20.33 0.99
C GLU A 84 -2.24 19.32 1.32
N HIS A 85 -2.66 18.48 0.35
CA HIS A 85 -3.69 17.47 0.50
C HIS A 85 -3.14 16.12 1.03
N VAL A 86 -1.83 16.04 1.31
CA VAL A 86 -1.17 14.84 1.85
C VAL A 86 -0.84 15.03 3.31
N ARG A 87 -1.21 14.04 4.11
CA ARG A 87 -0.82 13.93 5.53
C ARG A 87 0.07 12.72 5.71
N VAL A 88 1.13 12.87 6.50
CA VAL A 88 2.03 11.78 6.86
C VAL A 88 1.98 11.61 8.37
N GLU A 89 1.71 10.38 8.82
CA GLU A 89 1.52 10.11 10.25
C GLU A 89 2.35 8.90 10.70
N HIS A 90 2.94 8.99 11.89
CA HIS A 90 3.55 7.86 12.59
C HIS A 90 2.44 6.99 13.17
N HIS A 91 2.24 5.81 12.60
CA HIS A 91 1.15 4.93 13.01
C HIS A 91 1.54 3.46 12.86
N ASP A 92 1.27 2.69 13.90
CA ASP A 92 1.40 1.25 13.91
C ASP A 92 0.06 0.62 13.52
N ILE A 93 0.00 0.08 12.31
CA ILE A 93 -1.23 -0.51 11.74
C ILE A 93 -1.78 -1.69 12.57
N THR A 94 -0.95 -2.36 13.35
CA THR A 94 -1.40 -3.45 14.24
C THR A 94 -2.28 -2.95 15.40
N ARG A 95 -2.27 -1.67 15.68
CA ARG A 95 -3.13 -1.02 16.68
C ARG A 95 -4.48 -0.59 16.12
N GLY A 96 -4.70 -0.75 14.84
CA GLY A 96 -5.92 -0.42 14.12
C GLY A 96 -5.66 0.42 12.89
N VAL A 97 -6.58 0.34 11.95
CA VAL A 97 -6.57 1.19 10.75
C VAL A 97 -7.04 2.60 11.12
N PRO A 98 -6.40 3.67 10.63
CA PRO A 98 -6.89 5.03 10.81
C PRO A 98 -8.36 5.19 10.41
N ALA A 99 -9.07 6.13 11.03
CA ALA A 99 -10.46 6.36 10.74
C ALA A 99 -10.69 6.71 9.26
N GLY A 100 -11.44 5.82 8.55
CA GLY A 100 -11.86 6.01 7.16
C GLY A 100 -13.19 6.80 7.06
N PRO A 101 -13.95 6.58 6.01
CA PRO A 101 -13.70 5.58 4.98
C PRO A 101 -12.70 6.02 3.91
N PHE A 102 -12.11 5.02 3.22
CA PHE A 102 -11.15 5.24 2.13
C PHE A 102 -11.67 4.65 0.81
N ASP A 103 -11.45 5.36 -0.28
CA ASP A 103 -11.76 4.88 -1.63
C ASP A 103 -10.64 3.98 -2.17
N LEU A 104 -9.42 4.17 -1.67
CA LEU A 104 -8.27 3.34 -1.99
C LEU A 104 -7.45 3.10 -0.73
N VAL A 105 -7.12 1.84 -0.46
CA VAL A 105 -6.07 1.47 0.48
C VAL A 105 -4.96 0.75 -0.29
N VAL A 106 -3.72 1.19 -0.10
CA VAL A 106 -2.53 0.57 -0.68
C VAL A 106 -1.72 -0.09 0.44
N LEU A 107 -1.54 -1.40 0.35
CA LEU A 107 -0.70 -2.22 1.22
C LEU A 107 0.46 -2.77 0.39
N SER A 108 1.56 -2.03 0.38
CA SER A 108 2.74 -2.37 -0.43
C SER A 108 3.93 -2.71 0.45
N GLU A 109 4.47 -3.92 0.30
CA GLU A 109 5.68 -4.41 0.98
C GLU A 109 5.59 -4.42 2.53
N VAL A 110 4.37 -4.57 3.09
CA VAL A 110 4.13 -4.53 4.53
C VAL A 110 3.57 -5.85 5.08
N GLY A 111 2.71 -6.51 4.32
CA GLY A 111 1.89 -7.64 4.81
C GLY A 111 2.70 -8.72 5.51
N TYR A 112 3.86 -9.09 5.01
CA TYR A 112 4.70 -10.13 5.57
C TYR A 112 5.37 -9.76 6.92
N TYR A 113 5.44 -8.48 7.27
CA TYR A 113 5.92 -8.04 8.60
C TYR A 113 4.86 -8.13 9.69
N LEU A 114 3.59 -8.37 9.34
CA LEU A 114 2.49 -8.37 10.28
C LEU A 114 2.32 -9.71 11.03
N GLY A 115 2.90 -10.80 10.51
CA GLY A 115 2.83 -12.11 11.17
C GLY A 115 1.39 -12.50 11.52
N ASP A 116 1.17 -12.92 12.76
CA ASP A 116 -0.14 -13.35 13.27
C ASP A 116 -1.19 -12.23 13.28
N ALA A 117 -0.78 -10.97 13.21
CA ALA A 117 -1.70 -9.83 13.15
C ALA A 117 -2.31 -9.64 11.75
N LEU A 118 -1.71 -10.21 10.69
CA LEU A 118 -2.13 -9.99 9.30
C LEU A 118 -3.64 -10.20 9.07
N PRO A 119 -4.27 -11.31 9.48
CA PRO A 119 -5.70 -11.50 9.20
C PRO A 119 -6.60 -10.44 9.87
N GLY A 120 -6.22 -9.99 11.07
CA GLY A 120 -6.94 -8.93 11.79
C GLY A 120 -6.82 -7.57 11.10
N VAL A 121 -5.60 -7.21 10.68
CA VAL A 121 -5.32 -5.97 9.95
C VAL A 121 -6.04 -5.95 8.61
N LEU A 122 -6.02 -7.05 7.84
CA LEU A 122 -6.70 -7.15 6.56
C LEU A 122 -8.22 -6.96 6.69
N ARG A 123 -8.86 -7.57 7.70
CA ARG A 123 -10.29 -7.34 7.97
C ARG A 123 -10.57 -5.86 8.30
N SER A 124 -9.72 -5.24 9.13
CA SER A 124 -9.87 -3.83 9.49
C SER A 124 -9.67 -2.90 8.27
N ILE A 125 -8.77 -3.25 7.36
CA ILE A 125 -8.58 -2.54 6.09
C ILE A 125 -9.86 -2.65 5.24
N ARG A 126 -10.39 -3.87 5.05
CA ARG A 126 -11.64 -4.10 4.31
C ARG A 126 -12.79 -3.26 4.87
N ASP A 127 -12.93 -3.25 6.19
CA ASP A 127 -14.02 -2.54 6.88
C ASP A 127 -13.86 -1.01 6.83
N ALA A 128 -12.66 -0.52 6.55
CA ALA A 128 -12.35 0.90 6.36
C ALA A 128 -12.55 1.39 4.92
N LEU A 129 -12.83 0.48 3.97
CA LEU A 129 -13.14 0.86 2.59
C LEU A 129 -14.53 1.47 2.48
N THR A 130 -14.69 2.42 1.56
CA THR A 130 -16.03 2.83 1.09
C THR A 130 -16.72 1.67 0.38
N PRO A 131 -18.04 1.70 0.16
CA PRO A 131 -18.75 0.67 -0.62
C PRO A 131 -18.22 0.47 -2.05
N GLU A 132 -17.54 1.46 -2.60
CA GLU A 132 -16.90 1.43 -3.92
C GLU A 132 -15.37 1.37 -3.80
N GLY A 133 -14.87 1.22 -2.58
CA GLY A 133 -13.44 1.28 -2.26
C GLY A 133 -12.66 0.07 -2.75
N GLU A 134 -11.37 0.27 -2.93
CA GLU A 134 -10.42 -0.67 -3.48
C GLU A 134 -9.25 -0.90 -2.55
N LEU A 135 -8.79 -2.15 -2.50
CA LEU A 135 -7.55 -2.56 -1.85
C LEU A 135 -6.54 -2.98 -2.93
N VAL A 136 -5.39 -2.33 -2.94
CA VAL A 136 -4.24 -2.73 -3.76
C VAL A 136 -3.17 -3.30 -2.87
N THR A 137 -2.70 -4.49 -3.20
CA THR A 137 -1.63 -5.19 -2.50
C THR A 137 -0.46 -5.46 -3.42
N VAL A 138 0.74 -5.16 -2.99
CA VAL A 138 1.98 -5.35 -3.76
C VAL A 138 3.04 -5.95 -2.85
N HIS A 139 3.56 -7.13 -3.18
CA HIS A 139 4.49 -7.83 -2.32
C HIS A 139 5.60 -8.53 -3.09
N TRP A 140 6.81 -8.47 -2.52
CA TRP A 140 7.96 -9.28 -2.91
C TRP A 140 7.67 -10.76 -2.64
N ARG A 141 8.00 -11.66 -3.57
CA ARG A 141 7.63 -13.09 -3.49
C ARG A 141 8.68 -13.98 -2.86
N HIS A 142 9.90 -13.50 -2.76
CA HIS A 142 10.97 -14.30 -2.18
C HIS A 142 10.99 -14.21 -0.64
N PRO A 143 11.51 -15.23 0.04
CA PRO A 143 11.66 -15.21 1.49
C PRO A 143 12.44 -13.99 1.97
N ILE A 144 11.95 -13.35 3.03
CA ILE A 144 12.65 -12.27 3.72
C ILE A 144 13.21 -12.84 5.02
N GLY A 145 14.50 -12.69 5.23
CA GLY A 145 15.22 -13.36 6.32
C GLY A 145 14.53 -13.19 7.68
N GLY A 146 14.20 -14.31 8.31
CA GLY A 146 13.55 -14.36 9.62
C GLY A 146 12.03 -14.17 9.63
N LEU A 147 11.39 -13.86 8.50
CA LEU A 147 9.94 -13.78 8.41
C LEU A 147 9.33 -15.12 8.02
N VAL A 148 8.14 -15.42 8.55
CA VAL A 148 7.37 -16.63 8.24
C VAL A 148 6.55 -16.46 6.96
N LEU A 149 6.06 -15.23 6.72
CA LEU A 149 5.23 -14.90 5.56
C LEU A 149 6.09 -14.34 4.43
N ASP A 150 5.77 -14.73 3.21
CA ASP A 150 6.21 -14.11 1.96
C ASP A 150 5.04 -13.41 1.26
N GLY A 151 5.29 -12.84 0.08
CA GLY A 151 4.26 -12.14 -0.68
C GLY A 151 3.11 -13.04 -1.09
N ASP A 152 3.36 -14.28 -1.45
CA ASP A 152 2.31 -15.23 -1.86
C ASP A 152 1.41 -15.62 -0.68
N ALA A 153 1.98 -15.78 0.53
CA ALA A 153 1.22 -16.01 1.75
C ALA A 153 0.33 -14.81 2.11
N VAL A 154 0.83 -13.59 1.92
CA VAL A 154 0.02 -12.37 2.11
C VAL A 154 -1.14 -12.35 1.12
N GLN A 155 -0.92 -12.62 -0.16
CA GLN A 155 -1.98 -12.64 -1.16
C GLN A 155 -3.03 -13.74 -0.89
N ALA A 156 -2.60 -14.89 -0.39
CA ALA A 156 -3.53 -15.93 0.05
C ALA A 156 -4.45 -15.43 1.19
N ALA A 157 -3.91 -14.71 2.17
CA ALA A 157 -4.70 -14.11 3.23
C ALA A 157 -5.64 -12.99 2.74
N VAL A 158 -5.23 -12.24 1.72
CA VAL A 158 -6.10 -11.22 1.07
C VAL A 158 -7.26 -11.88 0.34
N ALA A 159 -7.04 -13.03 -0.30
CA ALA A 159 -8.08 -13.78 -1.00
C ALA A 159 -9.21 -14.30 -0.06
N ASP A 160 -8.94 -14.40 1.25
CA ASP A 160 -9.95 -14.74 2.26
C ASP A 160 -10.85 -13.56 2.67
N LEU A 161 -10.55 -12.35 2.18
CA LEU A 161 -11.45 -11.21 2.32
C LEU A 161 -12.62 -11.36 1.35
N ASP A 162 -13.82 -11.03 1.80
CA ASP A 162 -15.01 -11.04 0.95
C ASP A 162 -14.97 -9.85 -0.05
N LEU A 163 -13.96 -9.84 -0.92
CA LEU A 163 -13.73 -8.85 -1.97
C LEU A 163 -13.48 -9.56 -3.30
N HIS A 164 -13.93 -8.95 -4.39
CA HIS A 164 -13.67 -9.44 -5.74
C HIS A 164 -12.29 -9.01 -6.24
N ARG A 165 -11.47 -9.95 -6.71
CA ARG A 165 -10.22 -9.62 -7.36
C ARG A 165 -10.46 -9.11 -8.78
N LEU A 166 -10.15 -7.84 -9.03
CA LEU A 166 -10.32 -7.18 -10.33
C LEU A 166 -9.12 -7.36 -11.24
N ALA A 167 -7.91 -7.40 -10.66
CA ALA A 167 -6.67 -7.54 -11.42
C ALA A 167 -5.62 -8.32 -10.62
N ARG A 168 -4.76 -9.04 -11.34
CA ARG A 168 -3.54 -9.64 -10.81
C ARG A 168 -2.42 -9.47 -11.82
N HIS A 169 -1.29 -8.98 -11.36
CA HIS A 169 -0.01 -9.00 -12.08
C HIS A 169 0.97 -9.83 -11.26
N GLU A 170 1.61 -10.79 -11.90
CA GLU A 170 2.51 -11.73 -11.24
C GLU A 170 3.76 -11.91 -12.07
N GLU A 171 4.92 -11.76 -11.42
CA GLU A 171 6.24 -12.02 -11.96
C GLU A 171 7.00 -12.95 -11.00
N GLU A 172 8.24 -13.30 -11.35
CA GLU A 172 9.09 -14.09 -10.48
C GLU A 172 9.29 -13.41 -9.10
N ASP A 173 9.44 -12.09 -9.10
CA ASP A 173 9.85 -11.31 -7.92
C ASP A 173 8.70 -10.59 -7.22
N VAL A 174 7.61 -10.30 -7.90
CA VAL A 174 6.52 -9.48 -7.37
C VAL A 174 5.16 -10.03 -7.73
N VAL A 175 4.24 -9.92 -6.79
CA VAL A 175 2.81 -10.12 -7.03
C VAL A 175 2.07 -8.86 -6.62
N LEU A 176 1.14 -8.42 -7.49
CA LEU A 176 0.27 -7.28 -7.29
C LEU A 176 -1.17 -7.72 -7.54
N GLU A 177 -2.06 -7.35 -6.65
CA GLU A 177 -3.51 -7.59 -6.83
C GLU A 177 -4.32 -6.34 -6.50
N VAL A 178 -5.46 -6.22 -7.18
CA VAL A 178 -6.48 -5.21 -6.92
C VAL A 178 -7.77 -5.91 -6.55
N HIS A 179 -8.32 -5.56 -5.40
CA HIS A 179 -9.56 -6.10 -4.85
C HIS A 179 -10.57 -4.99 -4.59
N ALA A 180 -11.86 -5.27 -4.81
CA ALA A 180 -12.96 -4.32 -4.58
C ALA A 180 -14.24 -5.04 -4.18
N TRP A 181 -15.20 -4.29 -3.63
CA TRP A 181 -16.56 -4.77 -3.40
C TRP A 181 -17.31 -5.03 -4.71
N ASP A 182 -17.07 -4.20 -5.72
CA ASP A 182 -17.71 -4.29 -7.04
C ASP A 182 -16.85 -5.15 -7.99
N SER A 183 -17.46 -6.17 -8.58
CA SER A 183 -16.81 -7.08 -9.53
C SER A 183 -16.74 -6.55 -10.95
N ARG A 184 -17.35 -5.39 -11.25
CA ARG A 184 -17.35 -4.83 -12.62
C ARG A 184 -15.94 -4.44 -13.05
N SER A 185 -15.62 -4.77 -14.29
CA SER A 185 -14.35 -4.36 -14.90
C SER A 185 -14.26 -2.83 -15.07
N VAL A 186 -13.05 -2.31 -15.20
CA VAL A 186 -12.80 -0.88 -15.47
C VAL A 186 -13.59 -0.41 -16.72
N ALA A 187 -13.60 -1.21 -17.78
CA ALA A 187 -14.35 -0.90 -19.00
C ALA A 187 -15.86 -0.72 -18.74
N ARG A 188 -16.45 -1.54 -17.86
CA ARG A 188 -17.86 -1.41 -17.48
C ARG A 188 -18.10 -0.20 -16.56
N ARG A 189 -17.20 0.06 -15.62
CA ARG A 189 -17.31 1.21 -14.71
C ARG A 189 -17.21 2.54 -15.46
N THR A 190 -16.40 2.59 -16.52
CA THR A 190 -16.20 3.78 -17.34
C THR A 190 -17.18 3.91 -18.51
N GLY A 191 -18.16 3.01 -18.63
CA GLY A 191 -19.20 3.09 -19.67
C GLY A 191 -18.75 2.69 -21.08
N LEU A 192 -17.64 1.94 -21.19
CA LEU A 192 -17.16 1.44 -22.46
C LEU A 192 -17.93 0.17 -22.90
N MET A 193 -18.56 -0.52 -21.94
CA MET A 193 -19.37 -1.74 -22.14
C MET A 193 -20.65 -1.67 -21.32
#